data_c530c14c124f62466fc8553f10e96272
#
_entry.id   c530c14c124f62466fc8553f10e96272
#
_cell.length_a   1.000
_cell.length_b   1.000
_cell.length_c   1.000
_cell.angle_alpha   90.00
_cell.angle_beta   90.00
_cell.angle_gamma   90.00
#
_symmetry.space_group_name_H-M   'P 1'
#
loop_
_entity.id
_entity.type
_entity.pdbx_description
1 polymer ?
#
loop_
_entity_poly.entity_id
_entity_poly.type
_entity_poly.pdbx_seq_one_letter_code
_entity_poly.pdbx_strand_id
1 'polypeptide(L)'
;MKVKGYILCMCLALTAVAGYGQKTDRDYLRSGNKLYKDSLFVKAEVDYRKALELNPKSADAMYNLGNALMMQEKAKEAMEQFDAASRLEKDKKKLAQIYHNMGVILQSSKQL
;
A
#
# COMPACT_ATOMS: atom_id res chain seq x y z
N MET A 1 -16.72 -43.00 15.45
CA MET A 1 -15.26 -43.09 15.27
C MET A 1 -14.81 -42.73 13.85
N LYS A 2 -15.60 -42.99 12.80
CA LYS A 2 -15.26 -42.58 11.44
C LYS A 2 -15.31 -41.05 11.23
N VAL A 3 -16.06 -40.31 12.07
CA VAL A 3 -16.23 -38.86 11.97
C VAL A 3 -14.96 -38.07 12.38
N LYS A 4 -14.14 -38.60 13.30
CA LYS A 4 -12.90 -37.93 13.74
C LYS A 4 -11.83 -37.92 12.64
N GLY A 5 -11.77 -38.96 11.77
CA GLY A 5 -10.83 -38.99 10.66
C GLY A 5 -11.17 -38.00 9.55
N TYR A 6 -12.45 -37.82 9.27
CA TYR A 6 -12.92 -36.86 8.24
C TYR A 6 -12.69 -35.40 8.68
N ILE A 7 -12.90 -35.09 9.97
CA ILE A 7 -12.67 -33.74 10.50
C ILE A 7 -11.19 -33.39 10.47
N LEU A 8 -10.29 -34.33 10.79
CA LEU A 8 -8.84 -34.13 10.73
C LEU A 8 -8.36 -33.92 9.28
N CYS A 9 -8.88 -34.66 8.31
CA CYS A 9 -8.56 -34.50 6.89
C CYS A 9 -9.04 -33.13 6.36
N MET A 10 -10.22 -32.67 6.78
CA MET A 10 -10.73 -31.35 6.39
C MET A 10 -9.90 -30.21 6.98
N CYS A 11 -9.46 -30.32 8.22
CA CYS A 11 -8.59 -29.31 8.83
C CYS A 11 -7.22 -29.23 8.15
N LEU A 12 -6.65 -30.37 7.76
CA LEU A 12 -5.39 -30.42 7.02
C LEU A 12 -5.51 -29.85 5.60
N ALA A 13 -6.65 -30.11 4.94
CA ALA A 13 -6.91 -29.54 3.61
C ALA A 13 -7.07 -28.01 3.67
N LEU A 14 -7.72 -27.49 4.71
CA LEU A 14 -7.89 -26.05 4.92
C LEU A 14 -6.55 -25.35 5.21
N THR A 15 -5.68 -25.98 5.97
CA THR A 15 -4.35 -25.41 6.24
C THR A 15 -3.44 -25.42 5.01
N ALA A 16 -3.55 -26.44 4.15
CA ALA A 16 -2.79 -26.49 2.90
C ALA A 16 -3.25 -25.42 1.91
N VAL A 17 -4.55 -25.13 1.82
CA VAL A 17 -5.10 -24.10 0.93
C VAL A 17 -4.73 -22.69 1.43
N ALA A 18 -4.69 -22.48 2.75
CA ALA A 18 -4.32 -21.19 3.31
C ALA A 18 -2.83 -20.82 3.06
N GLY A 19 -1.94 -21.81 2.84
CA GLY A 19 -0.53 -21.57 2.56
C GLY A 19 -0.22 -21.18 1.11
N TYR A 20 -1.14 -21.43 0.16
CA TYR A 20 -0.87 -21.32 -1.27
C TYR A 20 -1.39 -20.04 -1.94
N GLY A 21 -1.88 -19.07 -1.29
CA GLY A 21 -2.52 -17.96 -1.99
C GLY A 21 -2.42 -16.61 -1.33
N GLN A 22 -1.71 -16.51 -0.21
CA GLN A 22 -1.63 -15.24 0.50
C GLN A 22 -0.55 -14.37 -0.10
N LYS A 23 -0.97 -13.25 -0.70
CA LYS A 23 -0.06 -12.21 -1.13
C LYS A 23 0.48 -11.47 0.09
N THR A 24 1.76 -11.11 0.03
CA THR A 24 2.42 -10.30 1.05
C THR A 24 2.19 -8.81 0.76
N ASP A 25 2.52 -7.95 1.71
CA ASP A 25 2.51 -6.51 1.50
C ASP A 25 3.42 -6.11 0.33
N ARG A 26 4.56 -6.77 0.17
CA ARG A 26 5.48 -6.52 -0.95
C ARG A 26 4.89 -6.92 -2.29
N ASP A 27 4.10 -7.97 -2.35
CA ASP A 27 3.40 -8.37 -3.57
C ASP A 27 2.41 -7.29 -4.01
N TYR A 28 1.65 -6.75 -3.08
CA TYR A 28 0.73 -5.64 -3.35
C TYR A 28 1.47 -4.35 -3.74
N LEU A 29 2.62 -4.07 -3.12
CA LEU A 29 3.46 -2.94 -3.51
C LEU A 29 3.92 -3.05 -4.95
N ARG A 30 4.43 -4.21 -5.36
CA ARG A 30 4.87 -4.45 -6.74
C ARG A 30 3.72 -4.32 -7.73
N SER A 31 2.58 -4.90 -7.42
CA SER A 31 1.38 -4.82 -8.24
C SER A 31 0.92 -3.36 -8.36
N GLY A 32 0.87 -2.63 -7.26
CA GLY A 32 0.54 -1.22 -7.26
C GLY A 32 1.51 -0.38 -8.08
N ASN A 33 2.81 -0.65 -7.97
CA ASN A 33 3.84 0.05 -8.74
C ASN A 33 3.69 -0.17 -10.24
N LYS A 34 3.36 -1.38 -10.64
CA LYS A 34 3.10 -1.70 -12.05
C LYS A 34 1.88 -0.95 -12.56
N LEU A 35 0.80 -0.95 -11.80
CA LEU A 35 -0.42 -0.22 -12.14
C LEU A 35 -0.17 1.29 -12.22
N TYR A 36 0.63 1.82 -11.30
CA TYR A 36 1.04 3.23 -11.31
C TYR A 36 1.81 3.59 -12.59
N LYS A 37 2.74 2.75 -12.99
CA LYS A 37 3.50 2.93 -14.24
C LYS A 37 2.57 2.97 -15.46
N ASP A 38 1.52 2.18 -15.45
CA ASP A 38 0.52 2.14 -16.52
C ASP A 38 -0.52 3.25 -16.39
N SER A 39 -0.30 4.20 -15.49
CA SER A 39 -1.20 5.33 -15.20
C SER A 39 -2.60 4.89 -14.72
N LEU A 40 -2.70 3.71 -14.12
CA LEU A 40 -3.93 3.19 -13.53
C LEU A 40 -3.94 3.51 -12.03
N PHE A 41 -4.09 4.81 -11.72
CA PHE A 41 -3.88 5.34 -10.38
C PHE A 41 -4.91 4.87 -9.36
N VAL A 42 -6.17 4.71 -9.76
CA VAL A 42 -7.22 4.21 -8.88
C VAL A 42 -6.96 2.75 -8.50
N LYS A 43 -6.55 1.93 -9.46
CA LYS A 43 -6.19 0.53 -9.21
C LYS A 43 -4.93 0.42 -8.37
N ALA A 44 -3.94 1.27 -8.63
CA ALA A 44 -2.71 1.34 -7.83
C ALA A 44 -3.03 1.68 -6.38
N GLU A 45 -3.91 2.65 -6.15
CA GLU A 45 -4.39 3.03 -4.81
C GLU A 45 -4.93 1.82 -4.05
N VAL A 46 -5.77 1.01 -4.69
CA VAL A 46 -6.35 -0.19 -4.07
C VAL A 46 -5.26 -1.14 -3.58
N ASP A 47 -4.26 -1.42 -4.43
CA ASP A 47 -3.17 -2.32 -4.08
C ASP A 47 -2.29 -1.76 -2.96
N TYR A 48 -1.99 -0.46 -2.98
CA TYR A 48 -1.23 0.17 -1.90
C TYR A 48 -1.98 0.14 -0.57
N ARG A 49 -3.30 0.31 -0.59
CA ARG A 49 -4.11 0.18 0.63
C ARG A 49 -4.11 -1.25 1.18
N LYS A 50 -4.13 -2.25 0.29
CA LYS A 50 -4.00 -3.66 0.70
C LYS A 50 -2.63 -3.94 1.33
N ALA A 51 -1.57 -3.36 0.78
CA ALA A 51 -0.24 -3.44 1.36
C ALA A 51 -0.23 -2.88 2.79
N LEU A 52 -0.88 -1.75 3.02
CA LEU A 52 -0.99 -1.11 4.33
C LEU A 52 -1.85 -1.89 5.32
N GLU A 53 -2.85 -2.61 4.84
CA GLU A 53 -3.63 -3.53 5.69
C GLU A 53 -2.73 -4.63 6.28
N LEU A 54 -1.80 -5.14 5.47
CA LEU A 54 -0.87 -6.19 5.89
C LEU A 54 0.32 -5.65 6.67
N ASN A 55 0.79 -4.45 6.33
CA ASN A 55 1.89 -3.77 7.02
C ASN A 55 1.58 -2.30 7.22
N PRO A 56 0.90 -1.94 8.32
CA PRO A 56 0.49 -0.55 8.59
C PRO A 56 1.64 0.45 8.75
N LYS A 57 2.86 -0.03 8.92
CA LYS A 57 4.06 0.81 9.12
C LYS A 57 4.94 0.89 7.87
N SER A 58 4.44 0.48 6.73
CA SER A 58 5.18 0.56 5.47
C SER A 58 5.25 2.00 4.97
N ALA A 59 6.37 2.66 5.19
CA ALA A 59 6.61 4.02 4.67
C ALA A 59 6.56 4.03 3.13
N ASP A 60 7.07 2.98 2.49
CA ASP A 60 7.04 2.86 1.04
C ASP A 60 5.59 2.80 0.51
N ALA A 61 4.73 2.01 1.16
CA ALA A 61 3.32 1.93 0.76
C ALA A 61 2.59 3.26 0.96
N MET A 62 2.85 3.96 2.06
CA MET A 62 2.28 5.29 2.33
C MET A 62 2.74 6.31 1.28
N TYR A 63 4.02 6.33 0.96
CA TYR A 63 4.59 7.22 -0.05
C TYR A 63 3.97 6.96 -1.42
N ASN A 64 3.92 5.71 -1.83
CA ASN A 64 3.37 5.33 -3.13
C ASN A 64 1.85 5.59 -3.19
N LEU A 65 1.15 5.35 -2.10
CA LEU A 65 -0.28 5.71 -1.99
C LEU A 65 -0.47 7.22 -2.12
N GLY A 66 0.35 8.00 -1.46
CA GLY A 66 0.34 9.46 -1.58
C GLY A 66 0.52 9.91 -3.03
N ASN A 67 1.45 9.29 -3.75
CA ASN A 67 1.66 9.58 -5.17
C ASN A 67 0.44 9.23 -6.03
N ALA A 68 -0.17 8.07 -5.80
CA ALA A 68 -1.37 7.66 -6.54
C ALA A 68 -2.56 8.59 -6.26
N LEU A 69 -2.69 9.06 -5.02
CA LEU A 69 -3.73 10.02 -4.64
C LEU A 69 -3.47 11.41 -5.25
N MET A 70 -2.21 11.84 -5.27
CA MET A 70 -1.81 13.11 -5.89
C MET A 70 -2.14 13.13 -7.38
N MET A 71 -1.90 12.02 -8.08
CA MET A 71 -2.23 11.89 -9.49
C MET A 71 -3.73 11.88 -9.76
N GLN A 72 -4.54 11.58 -8.76
CA GLN A 72 -6.01 11.67 -8.82
C GLN A 72 -6.53 13.04 -8.36
N GLU A 73 -5.66 13.98 -8.08
CA GLU A 73 -5.99 15.31 -7.56
C GLU A 73 -6.64 15.28 -6.17
N LYS A 74 -6.37 14.23 -5.40
CA LYS A 74 -6.83 14.08 -4.02
C LYS A 74 -5.77 14.61 -3.06
N ALA A 75 -5.55 15.92 -3.11
CA ALA A 75 -4.43 16.59 -2.44
C ALA A 75 -4.44 16.38 -0.92
N LYS A 76 -5.60 16.50 -0.29
CA LYS A 76 -5.72 16.35 1.18
C LYS A 76 -5.35 14.95 1.63
N GLU A 77 -5.91 13.93 0.96
CA GLU A 77 -5.61 12.54 1.29
C GLU A 77 -4.14 12.21 1.01
N ALA A 78 -3.59 12.71 -0.10
CA ALA A 78 -2.18 12.53 -0.44
C ALA A 78 -1.28 13.13 0.65
N MET A 79 -1.59 14.32 1.13
CA MET A 79 -0.83 14.99 2.19
C MET A 79 -0.83 14.17 3.47
N GLU A 80 -1.96 13.58 3.84
CA GLU A 80 -2.07 12.71 5.02
C GLU A 80 -1.12 11.50 4.91
N GLN A 81 -1.05 10.89 3.73
CA GLN A 81 -0.18 9.74 3.49
C GLN A 81 1.30 10.15 3.49
N PHE A 82 1.65 11.26 2.87
CA PHE A 82 3.02 11.77 2.89
C PHE A 82 3.47 12.15 4.30
N ASP A 83 2.61 12.78 5.08
CA ASP A 83 2.91 13.11 6.48
C ASP A 83 3.17 11.84 7.29
N ALA A 84 2.32 10.83 7.16
CA ALA A 84 2.50 9.55 7.83
C ALA A 84 3.81 8.87 7.40
N ALA A 85 4.12 8.87 6.10
CA ALA A 85 5.37 8.31 5.60
C ALA A 85 6.59 9.05 6.16
N SER A 86 6.53 10.37 6.27
CA SER A 86 7.65 11.18 6.76
C SER A 86 8.03 10.85 8.20
N ARG A 87 7.07 10.44 8.99
CA ARG A 87 7.30 10.09 10.41
C ARG A 87 7.98 8.73 10.57
N LEU A 88 7.87 7.86 9.57
CA LEU A 88 8.42 6.49 9.61
C LEU A 88 9.67 6.32 8.78
N GLU A 89 9.88 7.17 7.77
CA GLU A 89 11.01 7.04 6.84
C GLU A 89 12.32 7.50 7.49
N LYS A 90 13.33 6.65 7.44
CA LYS A 90 14.66 6.92 8.01
C LYS A 90 15.70 7.26 6.95
N ASP A 91 15.47 6.85 5.70
CA ASP A 91 16.37 7.16 4.59
C ASP A 91 16.22 8.63 4.21
N LYS A 92 17.32 9.36 4.25
CA LYS A 92 17.33 10.82 4.00
C LYS A 92 16.90 11.18 2.59
N LYS A 93 17.27 10.37 1.59
CA LYS A 93 16.88 10.61 0.20
C LYS A 93 15.38 10.42 0.00
N LYS A 94 14.82 9.34 0.55
CA LYS A 94 13.38 9.09 0.49
C LYS A 94 12.60 10.15 1.25
N LEU A 95 13.10 10.55 2.40
CA LEU A 95 12.48 11.61 3.21
C LEU A 95 12.46 12.94 2.44
N ALA A 96 13.55 13.28 1.75
CA ALA A 96 13.60 14.47 0.91
C ALA A 96 12.56 14.43 -0.22
N GLN A 97 12.35 13.28 -0.84
CA GLN A 97 11.32 13.11 -1.86
C GLN A 97 9.91 13.28 -1.31
N ILE A 98 9.67 12.75 -0.10
CA ILE A 98 8.38 12.92 0.58
C ILE A 98 8.11 14.42 0.80
N TYR A 99 9.06 15.14 1.37
CA TYR A 99 8.92 16.58 1.62
C TYR A 99 8.79 17.39 0.34
N HIS A 100 9.49 16.99 -0.72
CA HIS A 100 9.34 17.62 -2.03
C HIS A 100 7.90 17.51 -2.53
N ASN A 101 7.32 16.32 -2.48
CA ASN A 101 5.95 16.10 -2.93
C ASN A 101 4.92 16.85 -2.07
N MET A 102 5.16 16.92 -0.75
CA MET A 102 4.33 17.74 0.14
C MET A 102 4.39 19.20 -0.25
N GLY A 103 5.58 19.70 -0.57
CA GLY A 103 5.79 21.07 -1.02
C GLY A 103 5.07 21.37 -2.33
N VAL A 104 5.10 20.44 -3.27
CA VAL A 104 4.37 20.55 -4.56
C VAL A 104 2.86 20.70 -4.32
N ILE A 105 2.30 19.90 -3.43
CA ILE A 105 0.87 19.97 -3.08
C ILE A 105 0.54 21.34 -2.46
N LEU A 106 1.34 21.79 -1.51
CA LEU A 106 1.13 23.08 -0.85
C LEU A 106 1.23 24.25 -1.82
N GLN A 107 2.16 24.17 -2.75
CA GLN A 107 2.33 25.20 -3.78
C GLN A 107 1.14 25.24 -4.73
N SER A 108 0.64 24.07 -5.15
CA SER A 108 -0.53 23.98 -6.00
C SER A 108 -1.79 24.55 -5.34
N SER A 109 -1.97 24.30 -4.04
CA SER A 109 -3.14 24.81 -3.30
C SER A 109 -3.12 26.32 -3.12
N LYS A 110 -1.94 26.95 -3.14
CA LYS A 110 -1.82 28.42 -3.06
C LYS A 110 -2.19 29.13 -4.36
N GLN A 111 -2.18 28.44 -5.47
CA GLN A 111 -2.53 29.00 -6.78
C GLN A 111 -4.04 28.98 -7.06
N LEU A 112 -4.79 28.33 -6.20
CA LEU A 112 -6.24 28.31 -6.24
C LEU A 112 -6.83 29.42 -5.39
#